data_17368f4d7dfb45f4f39067cac797f8e5
#
_entry.id   17368f4d7dfb45f4f39067cac797f8e5
#
_cell.length_a   1.000
_cell.length_b   1.000
_cell.length_c   1.000
_cell.angle_alpha   90.00
_cell.angle_beta   90.00
_cell.angle_gamma   90.00
#
_symmetry.space_group_name_H-M   'P 1'
#
loop_
_entity.id
_entity.type
_entity.pdbx_description
1 polymer ?
#
loop_
_entity_poly.entity_id
_entity_poly.type
_entity_poly.pdbx_seq_one_letter_code
_entity_poly.pdbx_strand_id
1 'polypeptide(L)'
;MTAEPTTTQRTTGVSAGAGGRASRQHTLRERNLRLVARAVYDAAAASGERPDAVPPSRADVAAATGLTRATVSTLVDRLIAARLVAELPPVPAQRAGRPAVPLVPAPRTVVGLGLEVNVDYLGVRGLDLAGDVVVEHVEAGSFHDSDPVAVLGRLGSLASDAVARLDADGMRVAGARLALPGLVDARTGELEVAPNLGWSSLDPVALLGLTDVAVQVANEAKLAALAELAGDTPDSFLYVSGDVGIGAGIVVDRALFLAERGWNGEVGHVVVDPAGPRCTCGAHGCLEQYAGKEAILRAAGLAGDAPLESLTALLRSDDGAPAEQACAAVVRAGQALGSALADFVNLTGVSTVVLGGVYTDLEPWLREPVEAGLAERVLAAPFAPVAVRSARAGVHAALSGGAREVLREVVADPAAWG
;
A
#
# COMPACT_ATOMS: atom_id res chain seq x y z
N MET A 1 -55.94 -24.95 54.96
CA MET A 1 -56.78 -23.81 54.55
C MET A 1 -55.90 -22.58 54.49
N THR A 2 -55.36 -22.27 53.32
CA THR A 2 -54.86 -20.95 53.00
C THR A 2 -54.80 -20.85 51.46
N ALA A 3 -55.47 -19.85 50.95
CA ALA A 3 -55.72 -19.63 49.52
C ALA A 3 -54.49 -19.09 48.78
N GLU A 4 -54.28 -19.61 47.56
CA GLU A 4 -53.36 -19.01 46.57
C GLU A 4 -54.02 -17.82 45.89
N PRO A 5 -53.26 -16.73 45.55
CA PRO A 5 -53.74 -15.70 44.65
C PRO A 5 -53.28 -15.98 43.21
N THR A 6 -54.27 -16.05 42.35
CA THR A 6 -54.14 -16.19 40.88
C THR A 6 -53.50 -14.89 40.29
N THR A 7 -52.30 -15.00 39.72
CA THR A 7 -51.67 -13.91 38.99
C THR A 7 -52.02 -13.99 37.51
N THR A 8 -52.78 -13.01 37.04
CA THR A 8 -53.15 -12.80 35.64
C THR A 8 -51.93 -12.25 34.87
N GLN A 9 -51.31 -13.03 34.00
CA GLN A 9 -50.27 -12.56 33.05
C GLN A 9 -50.94 -11.74 31.95
N ARG A 10 -50.63 -10.44 31.91
CA ARG A 10 -50.88 -9.59 30.76
C ARG A 10 -49.77 -9.86 29.71
N THR A 11 -50.12 -10.46 28.61
CA THR A 11 -49.30 -10.56 27.42
C THR A 11 -49.27 -9.22 26.71
N THR A 12 -48.17 -8.45 26.88
CA THR A 12 -47.84 -7.32 26.02
C THR A 12 -47.22 -7.86 24.76
N GLY A 13 -47.96 -7.85 23.65
CA GLY A 13 -47.47 -8.13 22.31
C GLY A 13 -46.49 -7.04 21.88
N VAL A 14 -45.19 -7.36 21.85
CA VAL A 14 -44.19 -6.51 21.26
C VAL A 14 -44.24 -6.67 19.74
N SER A 15 -44.63 -5.61 19.03
CA SER A 15 -44.61 -5.55 17.56
C SER A 15 -43.15 -5.49 17.05
N ALA A 16 -42.53 -6.65 16.86
CA ALA A 16 -41.14 -6.79 16.38
C ALA A 16 -41.06 -6.92 14.84
N GLY A 17 -41.86 -6.18 14.09
CA GLY A 17 -42.03 -6.44 12.65
C GLY A 17 -41.47 -5.36 11.71
N ALA A 18 -41.49 -4.11 12.06
CA ALA A 18 -41.16 -2.99 11.13
C ALA A 18 -39.69 -2.55 11.17
N GLY A 19 -39.09 -2.47 12.35
CA GLY A 19 -37.69 -2.03 12.50
C GLY A 19 -36.68 -3.02 11.92
N GLY A 20 -36.91 -4.33 12.04
CA GLY A 20 -36.02 -5.36 11.53
C GLY A 20 -36.01 -5.50 9.99
N ARG A 21 -37.09 -5.15 9.30
CA ARG A 21 -37.17 -5.16 7.83
C ARG A 21 -36.51 -3.91 7.24
N ALA A 22 -36.69 -2.75 7.83
CA ALA A 22 -36.07 -1.48 7.41
C ALA A 22 -34.54 -1.56 7.57
N SER A 23 -34.03 -2.07 8.70
CA SER A 23 -32.61 -2.29 8.95
C SER A 23 -31.97 -3.26 7.92
N ARG A 24 -32.63 -4.39 7.64
CA ARG A 24 -32.14 -5.36 6.63
C ARG A 24 -32.14 -4.78 5.22
N GLN A 25 -33.14 -3.98 4.84
CA GLN A 25 -33.19 -3.33 3.53
C GLN A 25 -32.12 -2.26 3.40
N HIS A 26 -31.81 -1.50 4.46
CA HIS A 26 -30.74 -0.51 4.47
C HIS A 26 -29.38 -1.20 4.26
N THR A 27 -29.06 -2.20 5.06
CA THR A 27 -27.82 -2.98 4.94
C THR A 27 -27.66 -3.63 3.56
N LEU A 28 -28.76 -4.13 2.97
CA LEU A 28 -28.71 -4.71 1.61
C LEU A 28 -28.44 -3.64 0.54
N ARG A 29 -29.01 -2.44 0.67
CA ARG A 29 -28.76 -1.33 -0.26
C ARG A 29 -27.31 -0.83 -0.19
N GLU A 30 -26.75 -0.71 0.99
CA GLU A 30 -25.36 -0.34 1.19
C GLU A 30 -24.41 -1.40 0.61
N ARG A 31 -24.69 -2.69 0.88
CA ARG A 31 -23.94 -3.78 0.27
C ARG A 31 -23.96 -3.73 -1.26
N ASN A 32 -25.13 -3.51 -1.86
CA ASN A 32 -25.26 -3.41 -3.31
C ASN A 32 -24.57 -2.15 -3.86
N LEU A 33 -24.59 -1.01 -3.14
CA LEU A 33 -23.88 0.20 -3.53
C LEU A 33 -22.36 -0.04 -3.56
N ARG A 34 -21.82 -0.70 -2.53
CA ARG A 34 -20.41 -1.12 -2.47
C ARG A 34 -20.06 -2.06 -3.62
N LEU A 35 -20.93 -3.04 -3.91
CA LEU A 35 -20.69 -3.99 -5.00
C LEU A 35 -20.61 -3.30 -6.36
N VAL A 36 -21.50 -2.33 -6.64
CA VAL A 36 -21.51 -1.54 -7.86
C VAL A 36 -20.30 -0.60 -7.94
N ALA A 37 -19.97 0.11 -6.86
CA ALA A 37 -18.76 0.94 -6.79
C ALA A 37 -17.53 0.12 -7.13
N ARG A 38 -17.33 -1.00 -6.42
CA ARG A 38 -16.19 -1.88 -6.62
C ARG A 38 -16.07 -2.38 -8.05
N ALA A 39 -17.18 -2.79 -8.68
CA ALA A 39 -17.19 -3.26 -10.06
C ALA A 39 -16.72 -2.17 -11.06
N VAL A 40 -17.05 -0.89 -10.81
CA VAL A 40 -16.56 0.22 -11.64
C VAL A 40 -15.07 0.44 -11.43
N TYR A 41 -14.61 0.44 -10.18
CA TYR A 41 -13.19 0.68 -9.84
C TYR A 41 -12.28 -0.44 -10.31
N ASP A 42 -12.68 -1.71 -10.09
CA ASP A 42 -11.89 -2.88 -10.51
C ASP A 42 -11.76 -2.91 -12.05
N ALA A 43 -12.83 -2.56 -12.77
CA ALA A 43 -12.80 -2.49 -14.22
C ALA A 43 -11.92 -1.32 -14.73
N ALA A 44 -11.92 -0.17 -14.04
CA ALA A 44 -11.06 0.96 -14.38
C ALA A 44 -9.59 0.61 -14.16
N ALA A 45 -9.26 -0.04 -13.04
CA ALA A 45 -7.90 -0.50 -12.76
C ALA A 45 -7.40 -1.49 -13.84
N ALA A 46 -8.24 -2.44 -14.25
CA ALA A 46 -7.92 -3.39 -15.31
C ALA A 46 -7.80 -2.73 -16.71
N SER A 47 -8.48 -1.60 -16.92
CA SER A 47 -8.45 -0.86 -18.19
C SER A 47 -7.20 0.02 -18.31
N GLY A 48 -6.65 0.52 -17.22
CA GLY A 48 -5.45 1.36 -17.21
C GLY A 48 -4.22 0.66 -17.81
N GLU A 49 -4.24 -0.68 -17.87
CA GLU A 49 -3.18 -1.50 -18.47
C GLU A 49 -3.39 -1.80 -19.96
N ARG A 50 -4.59 -1.52 -20.47
CA ARG A 50 -4.97 -1.80 -21.85
C ARG A 50 -5.47 -0.51 -22.49
N PRO A 51 -4.64 0.18 -23.27
CA PRO A 51 -5.02 1.45 -23.91
C PRO A 51 -6.33 1.40 -24.71
N ASP A 52 -6.69 0.21 -25.22
CA ASP A 52 -7.89 -0.03 -26.02
C ASP A 52 -9.10 -0.54 -25.19
N ALA A 53 -8.97 -0.70 -23.87
CA ALA A 53 -10.06 -1.20 -23.06
C ALA A 53 -11.13 -0.12 -22.85
N VAL A 54 -12.37 -0.46 -23.16
CA VAL A 54 -13.52 0.43 -22.94
C VAL A 54 -14.00 0.25 -21.50
N PRO A 55 -14.10 1.34 -20.70
CA PRO A 55 -14.65 1.25 -19.35
C PRO A 55 -16.07 0.66 -19.34
N PRO A 56 -16.50 0.03 -18.22
CA PRO A 56 -17.76 -0.68 -18.17
C PRO A 56 -18.97 0.26 -18.28
N SER A 57 -19.98 -0.18 -18.99
CA SER A 57 -21.30 0.46 -18.99
C SER A 57 -22.14 -0.05 -17.81
N ARG A 58 -23.29 0.60 -17.53
CA ARG A 58 -24.29 0.12 -16.54
C ARG A 58 -24.75 -1.33 -16.82
N ALA A 59 -24.77 -1.73 -18.09
CA ALA A 59 -25.12 -3.08 -18.47
C ALA A 59 -24.02 -4.09 -18.11
N ASP A 60 -22.77 -3.71 -18.32
CA ASP A 60 -21.60 -4.56 -17.95
C ASP A 60 -21.51 -4.70 -16.43
N VAL A 61 -21.71 -3.61 -15.68
CA VAL A 61 -21.79 -3.65 -14.20
C VAL A 61 -22.93 -4.54 -13.73
N ALA A 62 -24.10 -4.51 -14.41
CA ALA A 62 -25.22 -5.41 -14.05
C ALA A 62 -24.87 -6.87 -14.30
N ALA A 63 -24.19 -7.18 -15.40
CA ALA A 63 -23.71 -8.53 -15.69
C ALA A 63 -22.67 -9.02 -14.68
N ALA A 64 -21.70 -8.17 -14.32
CA ALA A 64 -20.63 -8.49 -13.39
C ALA A 64 -21.14 -8.69 -11.94
N THR A 65 -22.13 -7.90 -11.52
CA THR A 65 -22.64 -7.93 -10.14
C THR A 65 -23.81 -8.89 -9.93
N GLY A 66 -24.47 -9.35 -11.02
CA GLY A 66 -25.70 -10.15 -10.95
C GLY A 66 -26.93 -9.35 -10.52
N LEU A 67 -26.83 -8.02 -10.43
CA LEU A 67 -27.95 -7.14 -10.09
C LEU A 67 -28.79 -6.81 -11.33
N THR A 68 -30.08 -6.45 -11.11
CA THR A 68 -30.92 -6.00 -12.23
C THR A 68 -30.43 -4.67 -12.78
N ARG A 69 -30.62 -4.41 -14.09
CA ARG A 69 -30.26 -3.14 -14.74
C ARG A 69 -30.90 -1.92 -14.06
N ALA A 70 -32.15 -2.05 -13.59
CA ALA A 70 -32.84 -0.97 -12.87
C ALA A 70 -32.17 -0.67 -11.53
N THR A 71 -31.77 -1.72 -10.77
CA THR A 71 -31.04 -1.56 -9.51
C THR A 71 -29.68 -0.89 -9.73
N VAL A 72 -28.91 -1.38 -10.72
CA VAL A 72 -27.61 -0.78 -11.06
C VAL A 72 -27.76 0.68 -11.49
N SER A 73 -28.77 1.00 -12.33
CA SER A 73 -29.01 2.38 -12.74
C SER A 73 -29.21 3.32 -11.55
N THR A 74 -30.07 2.94 -10.61
CA THR A 74 -30.33 3.74 -9.39
C THR A 74 -29.09 3.88 -8.50
N LEU A 75 -28.27 2.82 -8.38
CA LEU A 75 -27.06 2.86 -7.56
C LEU A 75 -25.95 3.67 -8.21
N VAL A 76 -25.79 3.58 -9.54
CA VAL A 76 -24.84 4.41 -10.29
C VAL A 76 -25.24 5.88 -10.20
N ASP A 77 -26.55 6.24 -10.33
CA ASP A 77 -27.00 7.61 -10.17
C ASP A 77 -26.64 8.17 -8.77
N ARG A 78 -26.72 7.35 -7.72
CA ARG A 78 -26.27 7.73 -6.39
C ARG A 78 -24.76 7.96 -6.32
N LEU A 79 -23.96 7.08 -6.94
CA LEU A 79 -22.49 7.24 -6.98
C LEU A 79 -22.08 8.49 -7.76
N ILE A 80 -22.81 8.82 -8.84
CA ILE A 80 -22.58 10.05 -9.60
C ILE A 80 -22.94 11.28 -8.76
N ALA A 81 -24.10 11.26 -8.07
CA ALA A 81 -24.50 12.35 -7.17
C ALA A 81 -23.49 12.56 -6.03
N ALA A 82 -22.90 11.47 -5.51
CA ALA A 82 -21.83 11.50 -4.53
C ALA A 82 -20.45 11.90 -5.12
N ARG A 83 -20.34 12.13 -6.42
CA ARG A 83 -19.09 12.44 -7.13
C ARG A 83 -18.03 11.34 -7.00
N LEU A 84 -18.44 10.09 -6.88
CA LEU A 84 -17.54 8.91 -6.81
C LEU A 84 -17.35 8.25 -8.18
N VAL A 85 -18.37 8.36 -9.06
CA VAL A 85 -18.35 7.82 -10.43
C VAL A 85 -18.73 8.94 -11.39
N ALA A 86 -18.18 8.91 -12.60
CA ALA A 86 -18.53 9.80 -13.71
C ALA A 86 -18.91 8.99 -14.94
N GLU A 87 -19.73 9.59 -15.81
CA GLU A 87 -20.05 9.07 -17.14
C GLU A 87 -19.16 9.75 -18.19
N LEU A 88 -18.59 8.93 -19.08
CA LEU A 88 -17.91 9.44 -20.27
C LEU A 88 -18.90 9.64 -21.43
N PRO A 89 -18.50 10.39 -22.47
CA PRO A 89 -19.28 10.50 -23.68
C PRO A 89 -19.65 9.12 -24.27
N PRO A 90 -20.86 8.94 -24.81
CA PRO A 90 -21.29 7.67 -25.36
C PRO A 90 -20.36 7.18 -26.47
N VAL A 91 -19.97 5.90 -26.39
CA VAL A 91 -19.16 5.24 -27.43
C VAL A 91 -20.10 4.61 -28.45
N PRO A 92 -19.86 4.79 -29.76
CA PRO A 92 -20.66 4.15 -30.81
C PRO A 92 -20.66 2.62 -30.61
N ALA A 93 -21.86 2.02 -30.60
CA ALA A 93 -22.00 0.58 -30.49
C ALA A 93 -21.47 -0.11 -31.75
N GLN A 94 -20.60 -1.10 -31.58
CA GLN A 94 -20.15 -1.97 -32.70
C GLN A 94 -21.25 -2.93 -33.20
N ARG A 95 -22.39 -3.01 -32.49
CA ARG A 95 -23.58 -3.82 -32.81
C ARG A 95 -24.83 -2.95 -32.73
N ALA A 96 -25.90 -3.37 -33.41
CA ALA A 96 -27.20 -2.67 -33.37
C ALA A 96 -27.68 -2.58 -31.89
N GLY A 97 -27.79 -1.35 -31.36
CA GLY A 97 -28.23 -1.05 -30.00
C GLY A 97 -28.01 0.42 -29.65
N ARG A 98 -28.50 0.81 -28.46
CA ARG A 98 -28.24 2.14 -27.91
C ARG A 98 -26.74 2.29 -27.57
N PRO A 99 -26.10 3.44 -27.90
CA PRO A 99 -24.70 3.67 -27.51
C PRO A 99 -24.47 3.41 -26.02
N ALA A 100 -23.37 2.73 -25.69
CA ALA A 100 -22.96 2.49 -24.31
C ALA A 100 -22.39 3.79 -23.72
N VAL A 101 -22.78 4.12 -22.50
CA VAL A 101 -22.20 5.22 -21.71
C VAL A 101 -21.20 4.59 -20.73
N PRO A 102 -19.88 4.80 -20.93
CA PRO A 102 -18.87 4.23 -20.05
C PRO A 102 -18.87 4.93 -18.69
N LEU A 103 -18.60 4.14 -17.64
CA LEU A 103 -18.48 4.58 -16.26
C LEU A 103 -17.01 4.53 -15.83
N VAL A 104 -16.55 5.60 -15.20
CA VAL A 104 -15.19 5.70 -14.65
C VAL A 104 -15.24 6.23 -13.21
N PRO A 105 -14.20 5.96 -12.37
CA PRO A 105 -14.02 6.71 -11.14
C PRO A 105 -14.02 8.22 -11.45
N ALA A 106 -14.68 9.02 -10.62
CA ALA A 106 -14.83 10.45 -10.89
C ALA A 106 -13.46 11.16 -10.69
N PRO A 107 -12.83 11.69 -11.74
CA PRO A 107 -11.54 12.36 -11.61
C PRO A 107 -11.70 13.70 -10.89
N ARG A 108 -10.66 14.13 -10.16
CA ARG A 108 -10.55 15.44 -9.48
C ARG A 108 -11.76 15.76 -8.58
N THR A 109 -12.21 14.79 -7.78
CA THR A 109 -13.36 14.96 -6.87
C THR A 109 -13.01 14.63 -5.43
N VAL A 110 -12.59 13.41 -5.15
CA VAL A 110 -12.18 12.91 -3.85
C VAL A 110 -10.72 12.49 -3.92
N VAL A 111 -9.94 12.87 -2.93
CA VAL A 111 -8.49 12.69 -2.88
C VAL A 111 -8.09 11.95 -1.60
N GLY A 112 -7.28 10.92 -1.75
CA GLY A 112 -6.54 10.31 -0.65
C GLY A 112 -5.14 10.92 -0.58
N LEU A 113 -4.65 11.21 0.62
CA LEU A 113 -3.31 11.72 0.84
C LEU A 113 -2.37 10.61 1.34
N GLY A 114 -1.20 10.53 0.74
CA GLY A 114 -0.04 9.84 1.30
C GLY A 114 0.94 10.88 1.84
N LEU A 115 1.36 10.68 3.07
CA LEU A 115 2.37 11.47 3.78
C LEU A 115 3.53 10.54 4.11
N GLU A 116 4.76 11.03 4.10
CA GLU A 116 5.92 10.18 4.41
C GLU A 116 7.03 10.98 5.07
N VAL A 117 7.59 10.42 6.13
CA VAL A 117 8.90 10.78 6.63
C VAL A 117 9.85 9.67 6.24
N ASN A 118 10.73 9.94 5.29
CA ASN A 118 11.86 9.10 4.95
C ASN A 118 13.13 9.72 5.53
N VAL A 119 14.22 8.97 5.61
CA VAL A 119 15.50 9.50 6.11
C VAL A 119 16.10 10.56 5.18
N ASP A 120 15.75 10.54 3.89
CA ASP A 120 16.28 11.40 2.85
C ASP A 120 15.29 12.46 2.35
N TYR A 121 14.00 12.39 2.74
CA TYR A 121 12.97 13.35 2.32
C TYR A 121 11.73 13.36 3.21
N LEU A 122 10.94 14.46 3.10
CA LEU A 122 9.54 14.54 3.52
C LEU A 122 8.67 14.58 2.27
N GLY A 123 7.57 13.84 2.27
CA GLY A 123 6.69 13.75 1.11
C GLY A 123 5.21 13.92 1.42
N VAL A 124 4.51 14.59 0.50
CA VAL A 124 3.04 14.67 0.43
C VAL A 124 2.64 14.37 -0.99
N ARG A 125 1.75 13.41 -1.20
CA ARG A 125 1.15 13.08 -2.50
C ARG A 125 -0.35 12.86 -2.37
N GLY A 126 -1.14 13.53 -3.21
CA GLY A 126 -2.57 13.30 -3.33
C GLY A 126 -2.90 12.57 -4.62
N LEU A 127 -3.63 11.47 -4.49
CA LEU A 127 -4.22 10.76 -5.62
C LEU A 127 -5.72 10.96 -5.63
N ASP A 128 -6.31 11.18 -6.81
CA ASP A 128 -7.76 11.16 -6.97
C ASP A 128 -8.29 9.74 -7.21
N LEU A 129 -9.62 9.62 -7.32
CA LEU A 129 -10.28 8.32 -7.52
C LEU A 129 -9.91 7.63 -8.84
N ALA A 130 -9.43 8.38 -9.84
CA ALA A 130 -8.92 7.82 -11.09
C ALA A 130 -7.48 7.30 -10.95
N GLY A 131 -6.82 7.62 -9.84
CA GLY A 131 -5.42 7.26 -9.57
C GLY A 131 -4.42 8.31 -10.06
N ASP A 132 -4.90 9.45 -10.54
CA ASP A 132 -4.05 10.53 -11.01
C ASP A 132 -3.46 11.32 -9.84
N VAL A 133 -2.18 11.72 -9.96
CA VAL A 133 -1.53 12.62 -9.01
C VAL A 133 -2.08 14.03 -9.19
N VAL A 134 -2.79 14.55 -8.18
CA VAL A 134 -3.40 15.88 -8.22
C VAL A 134 -2.63 16.92 -7.40
N VAL A 135 -1.83 16.48 -6.44
CA VAL A 135 -0.87 17.29 -5.70
C VAL A 135 0.33 16.44 -5.32
N GLU A 136 1.50 17.03 -5.40
CA GLU A 136 2.74 16.40 -4.94
C GLU A 136 3.69 17.46 -4.42
N HIS A 137 4.34 17.16 -3.30
CA HIS A 137 5.45 17.92 -2.76
C HIS A 137 6.43 16.94 -2.12
N VAL A 138 7.69 17.01 -2.53
CA VAL A 138 8.79 16.24 -1.95
C VAL A 138 9.90 17.21 -1.60
N GLU A 139 10.26 17.24 -0.33
CA GLU A 139 11.31 18.09 0.21
C GLU A 139 12.49 17.21 0.63
N ALA A 140 13.59 17.29 -0.11
CA ALA A 140 14.81 16.56 0.23
C ALA A 140 15.43 17.11 1.51
N GLY A 141 15.98 16.22 2.34
CA GLY A 141 16.62 16.57 3.61
C GLY A 141 17.43 15.41 4.14
N SER A 142 17.97 15.57 5.35
CA SER A 142 18.58 14.48 6.11
C SER A 142 17.91 14.44 7.47
N PHE A 143 17.17 13.36 7.72
CA PHE A 143 16.34 13.21 8.91
C PHE A 143 16.85 12.11 9.86
N HIS A 144 18.09 11.66 9.65
CA HIS A 144 18.77 10.79 10.61
C HIS A 144 18.91 11.47 11.98
N ASP A 145 18.61 10.77 13.05
CA ASP A 145 18.71 11.27 14.43
C ASP A 145 18.08 12.66 14.63
N SER A 146 16.93 12.88 13.98
CA SER A 146 16.24 14.17 13.92
C SER A 146 15.27 14.40 15.08
N ASP A 147 14.86 15.67 15.29
CA ASP A 147 13.81 16.02 16.24
C ASP A 147 12.42 15.71 15.65
N PRO A 148 11.65 14.76 16.22
CA PRO A 148 10.34 14.38 15.69
C PRO A 148 9.33 15.54 15.69
N VAL A 149 9.41 16.46 16.66
CA VAL A 149 8.50 17.61 16.73
C VAL A 149 8.70 18.54 15.55
N ALA A 150 9.95 18.86 15.25
CA ALA A 150 10.27 19.74 14.12
C ALA A 150 9.93 19.10 12.77
N VAL A 151 10.26 17.81 12.60
CA VAL A 151 10.08 17.07 11.34
C VAL A 151 8.60 16.84 11.05
N LEU A 152 7.84 16.30 12.01
CA LEU A 152 6.40 16.04 11.84
C LEU A 152 5.62 17.36 11.74
N GLY A 153 5.98 18.40 12.49
CA GLY A 153 5.40 19.73 12.33
C GLY A 153 5.64 20.33 10.95
N ARG A 154 6.83 20.12 10.36
CA ARG A 154 7.13 20.53 8.99
C ARG A 154 6.26 19.78 7.98
N LEU A 155 6.18 18.45 8.10
CA LEU A 155 5.33 17.62 7.23
C LEU A 155 3.85 18.01 7.37
N GLY A 156 3.38 18.30 8.58
CA GLY A 156 2.02 18.79 8.84
C GLY A 156 1.72 20.10 8.12
N SER A 157 2.69 21.03 8.09
CA SER A 157 2.56 22.28 7.32
C SER A 157 2.45 22.02 5.82
N LEU A 158 3.28 21.13 5.27
CA LEU A 158 3.20 20.74 3.85
C LEU A 158 1.87 20.08 3.51
N ALA A 159 1.37 19.23 4.40
CA ALA A 159 0.07 18.57 4.23
C ALA A 159 -1.09 19.58 4.30
N SER A 160 -1.04 20.54 5.20
CA SER A 160 -2.05 21.61 5.32
C SER A 160 -2.11 22.48 4.06
N ASP A 161 -0.96 22.85 3.50
CA ASP A 161 -0.87 23.60 2.23
C ASP A 161 -1.47 22.79 1.07
N ALA A 162 -1.21 21.47 1.02
CA ALA A 162 -1.79 20.57 0.02
C ALA A 162 -3.31 20.48 0.16
N VAL A 163 -3.84 20.33 1.38
CA VAL A 163 -5.29 20.32 1.66
C VAL A 163 -5.95 21.62 1.23
N ALA A 164 -5.39 22.77 1.59
CA ALA A 164 -5.91 24.08 1.22
C ALA A 164 -5.97 24.27 -0.31
N ARG A 165 -4.94 23.79 -1.04
CA ARG A 165 -4.91 23.82 -2.51
C ARG A 165 -5.99 22.94 -3.12
N LEU A 166 -6.16 21.72 -2.61
CA LEU A 166 -7.18 20.77 -3.08
C LEU A 166 -8.60 21.31 -2.85
N ASP A 167 -8.85 21.92 -1.70
CA ASP A 167 -10.14 22.57 -1.40
C ASP A 167 -10.43 23.75 -2.33
N ALA A 168 -9.45 24.61 -2.59
CA ALA A 168 -9.55 25.69 -3.56
C ALA A 168 -9.87 25.21 -4.98
N ASP A 169 -9.39 24.02 -5.35
CA ASP A 169 -9.68 23.35 -6.63
C ASP A 169 -11.02 22.58 -6.61
N GLY A 170 -11.80 22.65 -5.51
CA GLY A 170 -13.10 21.99 -5.34
C GLY A 170 -13.03 20.48 -5.16
N MET A 171 -11.89 19.95 -4.75
CA MET A 171 -11.67 18.54 -4.40
C MET A 171 -11.80 18.35 -2.88
N ARG A 172 -12.29 17.18 -2.45
CA ARG A 172 -12.49 16.82 -1.05
C ARG A 172 -11.43 15.79 -0.62
N VAL A 173 -10.66 16.09 0.40
CA VAL A 173 -9.72 15.13 1.00
C VAL A 173 -10.48 14.11 1.83
N ALA A 174 -10.28 12.83 1.56
CA ALA A 174 -10.93 11.72 2.24
C ALA A 174 -10.24 11.33 3.56
N GLY A 175 -8.95 11.53 3.62
CA GLY A 175 -8.09 11.18 4.73
C GLY A 175 -6.64 11.13 4.31
N ALA A 176 -5.76 10.75 5.22
CA ALA A 176 -4.34 10.59 4.97
C ALA A 176 -3.78 9.31 5.58
N ARG A 177 -2.73 8.77 4.95
CA ARG A 177 -1.84 7.75 5.52
C ARG A 177 -0.46 8.34 5.69
N LEU A 178 0.06 8.28 6.92
CA LEU A 178 1.44 8.66 7.23
C LEU A 178 2.33 7.41 7.22
N ALA A 179 3.25 7.37 6.29
CA ALA A 179 4.30 6.37 6.18
C ALA A 179 5.47 6.74 7.09
N LEU A 180 5.88 5.83 7.95
CA LEU A 180 7.07 5.96 8.79
C LEU A 180 7.92 4.70 8.71
N PRO A 181 9.25 4.81 8.76
CA PRO A 181 10.12 3.65 8.97
C PRO A 181 9.95 3.12 10.40
N GLY A 182 10.22 1.84 10.60
CA GLY A 182 10.23 1.20 11.92
C GLY A 182 8.90 0.58 12.35
N LEU A 183 8.76 0.36 13.65
CA LEU A 183 7.64 -0.37 14.25
C LEU A 183 6.50 0.58 14.61
N VAL A 184 5.42 0.55 13.84
CA VAL A 184 4.15 1.25 14.11
C VAL A 184 3.12 0.25 14.62
N ASP A 185 2.46 0.53 15.76
CA ASP A 185 1.33 -0.29 16.22
C ASP A 185 0.10 0.03 15.35
N ALA A 186 -0.33 -0.94 14.56
CA ALA A 186 -1.44 -0.78 13.61
C ALA A 186 -2.80 -0.50 14.29
N ARG A 187 -2.93 -0.70 15.59
CA ARG A 187 -4.16 -0.48 16.35
C ARG A 187 -4.25 0.92 16.93
N THR A 188 -3.13 1.47 17.38
CA THR A 188 -3.06 2.80 18.03
C THR A 188 -2.51 3.88 17.11
N GLY A 189 -1.70 3.51 16.12
CA GLY A 189 -0.95 4.44 15.27
C GLY A 189 0.32 4.98 15.93
N GLU A 190 0.65 4.52 17.15
CA GLU A 190 1.86 4.93 17.86
C GLU A 190 3.12 4.35 17.21
N LEU A 191 4.17 5.15 17.16
CA LEU A 191 5.50 4.71 16.77
C LEU A 191 6.25 4.19 17.98
N GLU A 192 6.55 2.90 17.99
CA GLU A 192 7.35 2.29 19.06
C GLU A 192 8.83 2.62 18.91
N VAL A 193 9.37 2.42 17.71
CA VAL A 193 10.77 2.73 17.38
C VAL A 193 10.98 2.91 15.88
N ALA A 194 11.75 3.93 15.51
CA ALA A 194 12.31 4.15 14.16
C ALA A 194 13.82 4.38 14.29
N PRO A 195 14.64 3.32 14.27
CA PRO A 195 16.06 3.44 14.58
C PRO A 195 16.81 4.43 13.68
N ASN A 196 16.46 4.48 12.38
CA ASN A 196 17.12 5.34 11.41
C ASN A 196 16.76 6.82 11.56
N LEU A 197 15.62 7.14 12.20
CA LEU A 197 15.23 8.52 12.54
C LEU A 197 15.67 8.91 13.96
N GLY A 198 16.11 7.95 14.79
CA GLY A 198 16.43 8.17 16.20
C GLY A 198 15.17 8.35 17.08
N TRP A 199 13.99 7.93 16.59
CA TRP A 199 12.71 8.17 17.27
C TRP A 199 12.23 6.93 18.03
N SER A 200 11.53 7.17 19.14
CA SER A 200 10.88 6.11 19.91
C SER A 200 9.72 6.63 20.74
N SER A 201 8.72 5.77 20.93
CA SER A 201 7.60 5.95 21.87
C SER A 201 6.90 7.31 21.72
N LEU A 202 6.32 7.59 20.54
CA LEU A 202 5.63 8.85 20.25
C LEU A 202 4.33 8.63 19.47
N ASP A 203 3.42 9.59 19.59
CA ASP A 203 2.20 9.71 18.76
C ASP A 203 2.49 10.64 17.57
N PRO A 204 2.69 10.09 16.36
CA PRO A 204 3.03 10.90 15.19
C PRO A 204 1.89 11.81 14.75
N VAL A 205 0.63 11.38 14.97
CA VAL A 205 -0.56 12.15 14.55
C VAL A 205 -0.68 13.42 15.36
N ALA A 206 -0.46 13.33 16.67
CA ALA A 206 -0.48 14.50 17.56
C ALA A 206 0.60 15.52 17.17
N LEU A 207 1.81 15.07 16.80
CA LEU A 207 2.92 15.93 16.41
C LEU A 207 2.76 16.51 15.01
N LEU A 208 2.08 15.79 14.10
CA LEU A 208 1.77 16.26 12.74
C LEU A 208 0.89 17.53 12.76
N GLY A 209 -0.04 17.64 13.71
CA GLY A 209 -0.88 18.80 13.89
C GLY A 209 -1.93 19.03 12.78
N LEU A 210 -2.22 18.02 11.96
CA LEU A 210 -3.24 18.07 10.91
C LEU A 210 -4.60 17.67 11.50
N THR A 211 -5.42 18.66 11.91
CA THR A 211 -6.66 18.42 12.69
C THR A 211 -7.91 18.16 11.83
N ASP A 212 -7.94 18.68 10.60
CA ASP A 212 -9.13 18.64 9.74
C ASP A 212 -9.19 17.42 8.83
N VAL A 213 -8.17 16.56 8.86
CA VAL A 213 -8.04 15.34 8.08
C VAL A 213 -7.77 14.16 8.99
N ALA A 214 -8.54 13.09 8.86
CA ALA A 214 -8.27 11.86 9.58
C ALA A 214 -6.95 11.24 9.08
N VAL A 215 -5.98 11.05 9.98
CA VAL A 215 -4.67 10.46 9.66
C VAL A 215 -4.54 9.11 10.34
N GLN A 216 -4.08 8.11 9.61
CA GLN A 216 -3.65 6.83 10.16
C GLN A 216 -2.18 6.60 9.79
N VAL A 217 -1.45 5.92 10.68
CA VAL A 217 -0.01 5.70 10.54
C VAL A 217 0.26 4.25 10.17
N ALA A 218 1.21 4.02 9.28
CA ALA A 218 1.66 2.68 8.92
C ALA A 218 3.16 2.67 8.58
N ASN A 219 3.75 1.48 8.61
CA ASN A 219 5.11 1.30 8.15
C ASN A 219 5.23 1.55 6.63
N GLU A 220 6.32 2.21 6.20
CA GLU A 220 6.57 2.63 4.82
C GLU A 220 6.56 1.45 3.81
N ALA A 221 7.23 0.34 4.14
CA ALA A 221 7.29 -0.82 3.24
C ALA A 221 5.92 -1.49 3.06
N LYS A 222 5.04 -1.42 4.06
CA LYS A 222 3.67 -1.92 3.96
C LYS A 222 2.82 -1.06 3.03
N LEU A 223 2.93 0.26 3.14
CA LEU A 223 2.24 1.15 2.22
C LEU A 223 2.81 1.04 0.80
N ALA A 224 4.12 0.91 0.65
CA ALA A 224 4.73 0.65 -0.65
C ALA A 224 4.23 -0.66 -1.29
N ALA A 225 4.05 -1.72 -0.48
CA ALA A 225 3.44 -2.96 -0.96
C ALA A 225 2.01 -2.76 -1.49
N LEU A 226 1.20 -1.91 -0.85
CA LEU A 226 -0.16 -1.57 -1.34
C LEU A 226 -0.13 -0.80 -2.66
N ALA A 227 0.91 -0.03 -2.92
CA ALA A 227 1.07 0.66 -4.19
C ALA A 227 1.23 -0.33 -5.37
N GLU A 228 1.82 -1.50 -5.13
CA GLU A 228 1.98 -2.57 -6.12
C GLU A 228 0.68 -3.29 -6.49
N LEU A 229 -0.40 -3.14 -5.72
CA LEU A 229 -1.71 -3.76 -6.01
C LEU A 229 -2.43 -3.16 -7.23
N ALA A 230 -1.77 -2.39 -8.03
CA ALA A 230 -2.24 -1.96 -9.34
C ALA A 230 -1.86 -2.99 -10.41
N GLY A 231 -2.70 -3.14 -11.41
CA GLY A 231 -2.38 -3.87 -12.58
C GLY A 231 -2.40 -5.39 -12.50
N ASP A 232 -1.51 -6.03 -13.26
CA ASP A 232 -1.34 -7.47 -13.35
C ASP A 232 -0.52 -8.07 -12.19
N THR A 233 -0.37 -7.32 -11.09
CA THR A 233 0.31 -7.81 -9.90
C THR A 233 -0.50 -8.96 -9.29
N PRO A 234 0.14 -10.08 -8.92
CA PRO A 234 -0.53 -11.19 -8.26
C PRO A 234 -1.28 -10.74 -7.01
N ASP A 235 -2.38 -11.43 -6.71
CA ASP A 235 -3.20 -11.12 -5.52
C ASP A 235 -2.44 -11.38 -4.20
N SER A 236 -1.38 -12.20 -4.26
CA SER A 236 -0.54 -12.52 -3.09
C SER A 236 0.93 -12.43 -3.47
N PHE A 237 1.70 -11.67 -2.70
CA PHE A 237 3.14 -11.48 -2.92
C PHE A 237 3.83 -10.97 -1.65
N LEU A 238 5.16 -11.13 -1.61
CA LEU A 238 6.05 -10.51 -0.64
C LEU A 238 6.73 -9.31 -1.33
N TYR A 239 6.46 -8.11 -0.87
CA TYR A 239 7.19 -6.90 -1.25
C TYR A 239 8.38 -6.71 -0.31
N VAL A 240 9.55 -6.40 -0.86
CA VAL A 240 10.77 -6.14 -0.10
C VAL A 240 11.41 -4.86 -0.62
N SER A 241 11.53 -3.89 0.24
CA SER A 241 12.19 -2.61 -0.06
C SER A 241 13.53 -2.53 0.64
N GLY A 242 14.56 -2.23 -0.13
CA GLY A 242 15.88 -1.87 0.40
C GLY A 242 16.09 -0.38 0.23
N ASP A 243 16.24 0.31 1.36
CA ASP A 243 16.69 1.70 1.44
C ASP A 243 17.83 1.75 2.47
N VAL A 244 17.81 2.65 3.44
CA VAL A 244 18.77 2.63 4.56
C VAL A 244 18.64 1.30 5.31
N GLY A 245 17.41 0.88 5.64
CA GLY A 245 17.09 -0.44 6.16
C GLY A 245 16.44 -1.35 5.11
N ILE A 246 16.00 -2.54 5.53
CA ILE A 246 15.24 -3.47 4.71
C ILE A 246 13.89 -3.71 5.36
N GLY A 247 12.83 -3.22 4.71
CA GLY A 247 11.45 -3.45 5.12
C GLY A 247 10.72 -4.42 4.19
N ALA A 248 9.63 -5.03 4.66
CA ALA A 248 8.77 -5.84 3.81
C ALA A 248 7.29 -5.66 4.12
N GLY A 249 6.48 -5.83 3.08
CA GLY A 249 5.03 -5.93 3.16
C GLY A 249 4.56 -7.28 2.61
N ILE A 250 3.77 -8.00 3.39
CA ILE A 250 3.17 -9.27 2.97
C ILE A 250 1.75 -8.98 2.51
N VAL A 251 1.45 -9.28 1.27
CA VAL A 251 0.11 -9.16 0.69
C VAL A 251 -0.45 -10.55 0.44
N VAL A 252 -1.67 -10.80 0.94
CA VAL A 252 -2.41 -12.05 0.73
C VAL A 252 -3.83 -11.67 0.28
N ASP A 253 -4.28 -12.23 -0.83
CA ASP A 253 -5.62 -11.98 -1.39
C ASP A 253 -5.92 -10.46 -1.53
N ARG A 254 -4.96 -9.71 -2.05
CA ARG A 254 -5.01 -8.25 -2.27
C ARG A 254 -5.14 -7.41 -0.99
N ALA A 255 -4.83 -7.97 0.16
CA ALA A 255 -4.84 -7.28 1.45
C ALA A 255 -3.49 -7.44 2.16
N LEU A 256 -3.07 -6.40 2.89
CA LEU A 256 -1.92 -6.53 3.77
C LEU A 256 -2.20 -7.58 4.84
N PHE A 257 -1.29 -8.51 4.98
CA PHE A 257 -1.25 -9.38 6.14
C PHE A 257 -0.63 -8.60 7.30
N LEU A 258 -1.49 -8.21 8.24
CA LEU A 258 -1.09 -7.54 9.47
C LEU A 258 -1.24 -8.55 10.61
N ALA A 259 -0.14 -8.88 11.28
CA ALA A 259 -0.18 -9.64 12.53
C ALA A 259 -0.86 -8.80 13.63
N GLU A 260 -0.90 -9.29 14.86
CA GLU A 260 -1.67 -8.69 15.96
C GLU A 260 -1.47 -7.17 16.14
N ARG A 261 -0.22 -6.68 15.99
CA ARG A 261 0.16 -5.28 16.12
C ARG A 261 0.67 -4.64 14.83
N GLY A 262 0.69 -5.39 13.75
CA GLY A 262 1.27 -4.91 12.49
C GLY A 262 2.80 -4.89 12.47
N TRP A 263 3.50 -5.56 13.38
CA TRP A 263 4.97 -5.59 13.48
C TRP A 263 5.61 -6.71 12.66
N ASN A 264 4.86 -7.36 11.81
CA ASN A 264 5.38 -8.35 10.86
C ASN A 264 6.09 -7.69 9.68
N GLY A 265 6.94 -8.43 8.99
CA GLY A 265 7.64 -7.93 7.79
C GLY A 265 9.03 -7.37 8.08
N GLU A 266 9.55 -7.53 9.30
CA GLU A 266 10.89 -7.08 9.70
C GLU A 266 11.99 -8.01 9.12
N VAL A 267 11.97 -8.20 7.78
CA VAL A 267 12.87 -9.13 7.08
C VAL A 267 14.33 -8.70 7.19
N GLY A 268 14.59 -7.40 7.29
CA GLY A 268 15.94 -6.86 7.47
C GLY A 268 16.65 -7.34 8.73
N HIS A 269 15.89 -7.75 9.75
CA HIS A 269 16.42 -8.23 11.02
C HIS A 269 16.45 -9.77 11.15
N VAL A 270 16.11 -10.50 10.08
CA VAL A 270 16.36 -11.95 10.02
C VAL A 270 17.87 -12.21 10.01
N VAL A 271 18.32 -13.09 10.90
CA VAL A 271 19.72 -13.43 11.01
C VAL A 271 20.10 -14.41 9.90
N VAL A 272 20.92 -13.96 8.97
CA VAL A 272 21.44 -14.80 7.85
C VAL A 272 22.81 -15.39 8.16
N ASP A 273 23.54 -14.82 9.11
CA ASP A 273 24.83 -15.32 9.60
C ASP A 273 24.99 -15.02 11.10
N PRO A 274 24.79 -16.00 12.00
CA PRO A 274 24.92 -15.78 13.45
C PRO A 274 26.30 -15.30 13.91
N ALA A 275 27.36 -15.49 13.09
CA ALA A 275 28.71 -15.01 13.37
C ALA A 275 29.02 -13.66 12.69
N GLY A 276 28.04 -13.08 12.00
CA GLY A 276 28.18 -11.86 11.21
C GLY A 276 28.29 -10.57 12.05
N PRO A 277 28.33 -9.41 11.37
CA PRO A 277 28.49 -8.12 12.01
C PRO A 277 27.32 -7.78 12.95
N ARG A 278 27.59 -6.92 13.94
CA ARG A 278 26.58 -6.43 14.86
C ARG A 278 25.60 -5.52 14.12
N CYS A 279 24.30 -5.74 14.34
CA CYS A 279 23.23 -4.89 13.84
C CYS A 279 22.82 -3.85 14.91
N THR A 280 22.28 -2.71 14.47
CA THR A 280 21.72 -1.66 15.33
C THR A 280 20.57 -2.15 16.20
N CYS A 281 19.83 -3.18 15.77
CA CYS A 281 18.78 -3.82 16.57
C CYS A 281 19.30 -4.61 17.78
N GLY A 282 20.62 -4.78 17.93
CA GLY A 282 21.28 -5.51 19.00
C GLY A 282 21.66 -6.95 18.66
N ALA A 283 21.12 -7.54 17.59
CA ALA A 283 21.48 -8.87 17.11
C ALA A 283 22.77 -8.86 16.27
N HIS A 284 23.23 -10.03 15.84
CA HIS A 284 24.37 -10.21 14.95
C HIS A 284 23.93 -10.86 13.63
N GLY A 285 24.49 -10.40 12.52
CA GLY A 285 24.32 -11.01 11.21
C GLY A 285 22.93 -10.87 10.60
N CYS A 286 22.19 -9.81 10.93
CA CYS A 286 20.93 -9.48 10.30
C CYS A 286 21.10 -9.25 8.78
N LEU A 287 20.09 -9.58 7.99
CA LEU A 287 20.07 -9.41 6.54
C LEU A 287 20.50 -7.98 6.12
N GLU A 288 20.06 -6.96 6.85
CA GLU A 288 20.38 -5.55 6.59
C GLU A 288 21.89 -5.27 6.56
N GLN A 289 22.69 -6.03 7.34
CA GLN A 289 24.14 -5.90 7.37
C GLN A 289 24.84 -6.45 6.10
N TYR A 290 24.10 -7.16 5.24
CA TYR A 290 24.58 -7.75 3.98
C TYR A 290 23.94 -7.15 2.75
N ALA A 291 22.65 -6.79 2.83
CA ALA A 291 21.85 -6.38 1.70
C ALA A 291 21.20 -4.99 1.84
N GLY A 292 21.36 -4.29 2.97
CA GLY A 292 21.00 -2.87 3.08
C GLY A 292 21.87 -2.00 2.15
N LYS A 293 21.36 -0.87 1.67
CA LYS A 293 22.03 0.05 0.75
C LYS A 293 23.47 0.36 1.19
N GLU A 294 23.64 0.81 2.43
CA GLU A 294 24.96 1.14 2.97
C GLU A 294 25.91 -0.07 3.02
N ALA A 295 25.38 -1.26 3.36
CA ALA A 295 26.19 -2.48 3.42
C ALA A 295 26.69 -2.87 2.03
N ILE A 296 25.85 -2.76 1.01
CA ILE A 296 26.23 -3.01 -0.39
C ILE A 296 27.29 -1.99 -0.85
N LEU A 297 27.07 -0.70 -0.57
CA LEU A 297 28.03 0.38 -0.93
C LEU A 297 29.39 0.15 -0.28
N ARG A 298 29.45 -0.11 1.02
CA ARG A 298 30.69 -0.42 1.74
C ARG A 298 31.39 -1.66 1.18
N ALA A 299 30.64 -2.71 0.88
CA ALA A 299 31.19 -3.94 0.31
C ALA A 299 31.73 -3.72 -1.12
N ALA A 300 31.16 -2.78 -1.87
CA ALA A 300 31.63 -2.35 -3.17
C ALA A 300 32.86 -1.40 -3.13
N GLY A 301 33.35 -1.06 -1.91
CA GLY A 301 34.49 -0.15 -1.73
C GLY A 301 34.10 1.34 -1.79
N LEU A 302 32.82 1.66 -1.72
CA LEU A 302 32.29 3.02 -1.69
C LEU A 302 32.01 3.48 -0.24
N ALA A 303 31.84 4.79 -0.04
CA ALA A 303 31.31 5.31 1.20
C ALA A 303 29.86 4.82 1.41
N GLY A 304 29.45 4.55 2.67
CA GLY A 304 28.11 4.02 2.96
C GLY A 304 26.99 5.00 2.60
N ASP A 305 27.26 6.29 2.60
CA ASP A 305 26.36 7.38 2.22
C ASP A 305 26.51 7.82 0.75
N ALA A 306 27.33 7.10 -0.05
CA ALA A 306 27.52 7.44 -1.46
C ALA A 306 26.17 7.33 -2.23
N PRO A 307 25.98 8.15 -3.26
CA PRO A 307 24.83 8.02 -4.16
C PRO A 307 24.80 6.63 -4.82
N LEU A 308 23.60 6.06 -4.99
CA LEU A 308 23.42 4.74 -5.62
C LEU A 308 23.94 4.72 -7.06
N GLU A 309 23.87 5.86 -7.73
CA GLU A 309 24.39 6.07 -9.08
C GLU A 309 25.88 5.75 -9.19
N SER A 310 26.66 5.98 -8.12
CA SER A 310 28.09 5.63 -8.07
C SER A 310 28.29 4.12 -8.16
N LEU A 311 27.46 3.33 -7.47
CA LEU A 311 27.49 1.88 -7.55
C LEU A 311 27.03 1.39 -8.94
N THR A 312 25.91 1.90 -9.45
CA THR A 312 25.40 1.49 -10.76
C THR A 312 26.33 1.90 -11.90
N ALA A 313 27.08 2.98 -11.75
CA ALA A 313 28.14 3.35 -12.69
C ALA A 313 29.28 2.31 -12.71
N LEU A 314 29.75 1.87 -11.53
CA LEU A 314 30.76 0.80 -11.43
C LEU A 314 30.26 -0.51 -12.04
N LEU A 315 29.00 -0.89 -11.75
CA LEU A 315 28.39 -2.14 -12.27
C LEU A 315 28.22 -2.14 -13.78
N ARG A 316 28.18 -0.97 -14.42
CA ARG A 316 28.09 -0.83 -15.90
C ARG A 316 29.45 -0.61 -16.55
N SER A 317 30.52 -0.43 -15.76
CA SER A 317 31.86 -0.21 -16.29
C SER A 317 32.60 -1.55 -16.47
N ASP A 318 33.57 -1.56 -17.39
CA ASP A 318 34.51 -2.65 -17.55
C ASP A 318 35.84 -2.38 -16.82
N ASP A 319 35.87 -1.47 -15.84
CA ASP A 319 37.05 -0.92 -15.20
C ASP A 319 37.69 -1.85 -14.15
N GLY A 320 37.90 -3.12 -14.49
CA GLY A 320 38.74 -4.04 -13.72
C GLY A 320 38.31 -4.25 -12.25
N ALA A 321 39.27 -4.17 -11.32
CA ALA A 321 39.05 -4.53 -9.92
C ALA A 321 37.90 -3.78 -9.20
N PRO A 322 37.63 -2.49 -9.39
CA PRO A 322 36.49 -1.81 -8.77
C PRO A 322 35.14 -2.34 -9.26
N ALA A 323 34.99 -2.60 -10.56
CA ALA A 323 33.78 -3.17 -11.14
C ALA A 323 33.54 -4.61 -10.65
N GLU A 324 34.59 -5.44 -10.60
CA GLU A 324 34.54 -6.80 -10.06
C GLU A 324 34.13 -6.80 -8.58
N GLN A 325 34.66 -5.87 -7.78
CA GLN A 325 34.30 -5.72 -6.35
C GLN A 325 32.84 -5.30 -6.20
N ALA A 326 32.37 -4.35 -6.99
CA ALA A 326 30.97 -3.91 -6.99
C ALA A 326 30.01 -5.05 -7.36
N CYS A 327 30.32 -5.79 -8.42
CA CYS A 327 29.56 -6.95 -8.84
C CYS A 327 29.52 -8.04 -7.75
N ALA A 328 30.67 -8.37 -7.15
CA ALA A 328 30.75 -9.33 -6.05
C ALA A 328 29.94 -8.87 -4.81
N ALA A 329 29.88 -7.56 -4.53
CA ALA A 329 29.10 -7.01 -3.42
C ALA A 329 27.59 -7.23 -3.66
N VAL A 330 27.09 -6.92 -4.86
CA VAL A 330 25.68 -7.07 -5.20
C VAL A 330 25.27 -8.55 -5.27
N VAL A 331 26.14 -9.42 -5.80
CA VAL A 331 25.89 -10.88 -5.81
C VAL A 331 25.76 -11.42 -4.38
N ARG A 332 26.66 -11.02 -3.47
CA ARG A 332 26.56 -11.43 -2.06
C ARG A 332 25.28 -10.92 -1.39
N ALA A 333 24.88 -9.69 -1.68
CA ALA A 333 23.61 -9.14 -1.20
C ALA A 333 22.42 -9.94 -1.71
N GLY A 334 22.41 -10.30 -3.01
CA GLY A 334 21.37 -11.15 -3.62
C GLY A 334 21.30 -12.54 -3.00
N GLN A 335 22.45 -13.15 -2.69
CA GLN A 335 22.51 -14.46 -2.00
C GLN A 335 21.91 -14.37 -0.58
N ALA A 336 22.26 -13.32 0.17
CA ALA A 336 21.70 -13.10 1.50
C ALA A 336 20.18 -12.86 1.45
N LEU A 337 19.71 -12.03 0.49
CA LEU A 337 18.28 -11.82 0.22
C LEU A 337 17.59 -13.15 -0.13
N GLY A 338 18.09 -13.89 -1.10
CA GLY A 338 17.51 -15.17 -1.51
C GLY A 338 17.38 -16.15 -0.34
N SER A 339 18.39 -16.20 0.54
CA SER A 339 18.37 -17.03 1.74
C SER A 339 17.24 -16.61 2.71
N ALA A 340 17.18 -15.32 3.07
CA ALA A 340 16.17 -14.83 4.02
C ALA A 340 14.76 -14.92 3.44
N LEU A 341 14.58 -14.56 2.16
CA LEU A 341 13.28 -14.58 1.52
C LEU A 341 12.73 -15.99 1.34
N ALA A 342 13.60 -17.01 1.18
CA ALA A 342 13.18 -18.41 1.13
C ALA A 342 12.47 -18.84 2.42
N ASP A 343 12.92 -18.37 3.59
CA ASP A 343 12.27 -18.67 4.85
C ASP A 343 10.85 -18.07 4.90
N PHE A 344 10.69 -16.82 4.45
CA PHE A 344 9.37 -16.19 4.35
C PHE A 344 8.44 -16.90 3.35
N VAL A 345 8.96 -17.29 2.21
CA VAL A 345 8.18 -18.04 1.21
C VAL A 345 7.74 -19.39 1.76
N ASN A 346 8.64 -20.12 2.43
CA ASN A 346 8.30 -21.39 3.07
C ASN A 346 7.23 -21.25 4.17
N LEU A 347 7.22 -20.12 4.89
CA LEU A 347 6.25 -19.86 5.98
C LEU A 347 4.91 -19.34 5.47
N THR A 348 4.90 -18.51 4.42
CA THR A 348 3.69 -17.84 3.94
C THR A 348 3.03 -18.52 2.75
N GLY A 349 3.79 -19.30 1.99
CA GLY A 349 3.32 -19.93 0.75
C GLY A 349 3.13 -18.96 -0.42
N VAL A 350 3.58 -17.70 -0.32
CA VAL A 350 3.53 -16.76 -1.46
C VAL A 350 4.51 -17.19 -2.54
N SER A 351 4.11 -17.07 -3.80
CA SER A 351 4.91 -17.51 -4.96
C SER A 351 5.54 -16.37 -5.75
N THR A 352 5.44 -15.14 -5.25
CA THR A 352 5.99 -13.95 -5.89
C THR A 352 6.70 -13.06 -4.88
N VAL A 353 7.91 -12.64 -5.21
CA VAL A 353 8.69 -11.62 -4.51
C VAL A 353 8.78 -10.39 -5.41
N VAL A 354 8.48 -9.21 -4.86
CA VAL A 354 8.58 -7.91 -5.54
C VAL A 354 9.70 -7.12 -4.88
N LEU A 355 10.72 -6.77 -5.64
CA LEU A 355 11.89 -6.02 -5.20
C LEU A 355 11.67 -4.52 -5.45
N GLY A 356 11.64 -3.73 -4.38
CA GLY A 356 11.44 -2.28 -4.38
C GLY A 356 12.60 -1.50 -3.79
N GLY A 357 12.45 -0.18 -3.70
CA GLY A 357 13.51 0.72 -3.26
C GLY A 357 14.75 0.59 -4.15
N VAL A 358 15.94 0.65 -3.57
CA VAL A 358 17.21 0.53 -4.31
C VAL A 358 17.38 -0.79 -5.07
N TYR A 359 16.62 -1.82 -4.69
CA TYR A 359 16.68 -3.10 -5.40
C TYR A 359 16.09 -3.04 -6.81
N THR A 360 15.23 -2.07 -7.10
CA THR A 360 14.72 -1.83 -8.46
C THR A 360 15.85 -1.45 -9.42
N ASP A 361 16.75 -0.57 -8.98
CA ASP A 361 17.90 -0.12 -9.78
C ASP A 361 18.98 -1.20 -9.87
N LEU A 362 19.11 -2.04 -8.85
CA LEU A 362 20.09 -3.13 -8.78
C LEU A 362 19.54 -4.45 -9.35
N GLU A 363 18.31 -4.50 -9.78
CA GLU A 363 17.62 -5.71 -10.24
C GLU A 363 18.41 -6.50 -11.29
N PRO A 364 19.03 -5.90 -12.31
CA PRO A 364 19.77 -6.66 -13.32
C PRO A 364 20.89 -7.55 -12.78
N TRP A 365 21.43 -7.21 -11.60
CA TRP A 365 22.53 -7.93 -10.93
C TRP A 365 22.05 -8.73 -9.72
N LEU A 366 20.91 -8.34 -9.11
CA LEU A 366 20.34 -9.00 -7.93
C LEU A 366 19.44 -10.18 -8.28
N ARG A 367 18.73 -10.12 -9.41
CA ARG A 367 17.70 -11.12 -9.78
C ARG A 367 18.23 -12.55 -9.73
N GLU A 368 19.30 -12.84 -10.47
CA GLU A 368 19.84 -14.19 -10.57
C GLU A 368 20.26 -14.79 -9.22
N PRO A 369 21.07 -14.12 -8.37
CA PRO A 369 21.43 -14.67 -7.07
C PRO A 369 20.25 -14.80 -6.10
N VAL A 370 19.22 -13.95 -6.18
CA VAL A 370 17.99 -14.10 -5.41
C VAL A 370 17.19 -15.32 -5.86
N GLU A 371 16.95 -15.45 -7.17
CA GLU A 371 16.24 -16.60 -7.75
C GLU A 371 16.95 -17.92 -7.48
N ALA A 372 18.28 -17.95 -7.54
CA ALA A 372 19.09 -19.12 -7.19
C ALA A 372 18.90 -19.52 -5.72
N GLY A 373 18.94 -18.55 -4.81
CA GLY A 373 18.70 -18.80 -3.38
C GLY A 373 17.29 -19.31 -3.07
N LEU A 374 16.28 -18.75 -3.74
CA LEU A 374 14.89 -19.23 -3.64
C LEU A 374 14.73 -20.64 -4.21
N ALA A 375 15.30 -20.92 -5.38
CA ALA A 375 15.23 -22.25 -6.00
C ALA A 375 15.91 -23.34 -5.16
N GLU A 376 16.99 -23.01 -4.48
CA GLU A 376 17.73 -23.96 -3.61
C GLU A 376 16.99 -24.24 -2.30
N ARG A 377 16.34 -23.23 -1.69
CA ARG A 377 15.89 -23.27 -0.29
C ARG A 377 14.39 -23.36 -0.11
N VAL A 378 13.58 -22.99 -1.11
CA VAL A 378 12.13 -23.12 -1.04
C VAL A 378 11.73 -24.54 -1.34
N LEU A 379 11.09 -25.20 -0.36
CA LEU A 379 10.66 -26.60 -0.49
C LEU A 379 9.75 -26.85 -1.70
N ALA A 380 8.89 -25.89 -2.02
CA ALA A 380 7.93 -25.97 -3.13
C ALA A 380 8.54 -25.60 -4.50
N ALA A 381 9.75 -25.05 -4.56
CA ALA A 381 10.34 -24.53 -5.80
C ALA A 381 10.40 -25.54 -6.97
N PRO A 382 10.65 -26.85 -6.75
CA PRO A 382 10.63 -27.83 -7.85
C PRO A 382 9.25 -28.01 -8.49
N PHE A 383 8.16 -27.65 -7.79
CA PHE A 383 6.79 -27.80 -8.26
C PHE A 383 6.19 -26.48 -8.73
N ALA A 384 6.56 -25.38 -8.06
CA ALA A 384 6.10 -24.03 -8.35
C ALA A 384 7.25 -23.04 -8.08
N PRO A 385 8.01 -22.65 -9.11
CA PRO A 385 9.09 -21.68 -8.94
C PRO A 385 8.58 -20.35 -8.40
N VAL A 386 9.35 -19.74 -7.51
CA VAL A 386 9.05 -18.40 -6.98
C VAL A 386 9.45 -17.36 -8.02
N ALA A 387 8.51 -16.51 -8.41
CA ALA A 387 8.78 -15.42 -9.35
C ALA A 387 9.41 -14.23 -8.62
N VAL A 388 10.48 -13.67 -9.16
CA VAL A 388 11.07 -12.41 -8.70
C VAL A 388 10.72 -11.31 -9.71
N ARG A 389 10.18 -10.18 -9.23
CA ARG A 389 9.78 -9.03 -10.06
C ARG A 389 10.34 -7.75 -9.49
N SER A 390 10.62 -6.77 -10.33
CA SER A 390 10.86 -5.40 -9.91
C SER A 390 9.54 -4.71 -9.57
N ALA A 391 9.56 -3.84 -8.56
CA ALA A 391 8.45 -2.96 -8.22
C ALA A 391 8.12 -2.02 -9.39
N ARG A 392 6.83 -1.69 -9.53
CA ARG A 392 6.29 -0.83 -10.60
C ARG A 392 5.72 0.49 -10.08
N ALA A 393 5.49 0.59 -8.77
CA ALA A 393 4.88 1.77 -8.17
C ALA A 393 5.77 3.04 -8.27
N GLY A 394 7.01 2.87 -8.72
CA GLY A 394 7.95 3.98 -8.96
C GLY A 394 8.52 4.57 -7.67
N VAL A 395 9.13 5.74 -7.82
CA VAL A 395 9.73 6.49 -6.72
C VAL A 395 8.61 6.94 -5.76
N HIS A 396 8.91 6.92 -4.45
CA HIS A 396 7.95 7.28 -3.39
C HIS A 396 6.69 6.38 -3.38
N ALA A 397 6.89 5.08 -3.51
CA ALA A 397 5.81 4.09 -3.53
C ALA A 397 4.93 4.15 -2.27
N ALA A 398 5.50 4.43 -1.10
CA ALA A 398 4.76 4.55 0.15
C ALA A 398 3.75 5.71 0.14
N LEU A 399 4.09 6.84 -0.48
CA LEU A 399 3.15 7.95 -0.69
C LEU A 399 1.95 7.51 -1.54
N SER A 400 2.22 6.84 -2.67
CA SER A 400 1.16 6.35 -3.55
C SER A 400 0.30 5.28 -2.88
N GLY A 401 0.92 4.35 -2.14
CA GLY A 401 0.24 3.30 -1.41
C GLY A 401 -0.64 3.85 -0.30
N GLY A 402 -0.14 4.83 0.44
CA GLY A 402 -0.91 5.52 1.47
C GLY A 402 -2.14 6.23 0.92
N ALA A 403 -1.98 7.00 -0.16
CA ALA A 403 -3.09 7.67 -0.83
C ALA A 403 -4.14 6.67 -1.38
N ARG A 404 -3.68 5.59 -2.01
CA ARG A 404 -4.57 4.52 -2.52
C ARG A 404 -5.34 3.80 -1.43
N GLU A 405 -4.73 3.56 -0.26
CA GLU A 405 -5.40 2.89 0.85
C GLU A 405 -6.58 3.73 1.36
N VAL A 406 -6.43 5.05 1.48
CA VAL A 406 -7.52 5.97 1.78
C VAL A 406 -8.65 5.85 0.76
N LEU A 407 -8.32 5.84 -0.53
CA LEU A 407 -9.33 5.73 -1.60
C LEU A 407 -10.02 4.35 -1.62
N ARG A 408 -9.31 3.27 -1.26
CA ARG A 408 -9.91 1.94 -1.10
C ARG A 408 -10.97 1.91 0.01
N GLU A 409 -10.77 2.66 1.10
CA GLU A 409 -11.78 2.81 2.15
C GLU A 409 -13.01 3.56 1.65
N VAL A 410 -12.84 4.61 0.85
CA VAL A 410 -13.95 5.33 0.19
C VAL A 410 -14.78 4.37 -0.68
N VAL A 411 -14.12 3.53 -1.49
CA VAL A 411 -14.78 2.53 -2.34
C VAL A 411 -15.41 1.41 -1.51
N ALA A 412 -14.82 1.07 -0.37
CA ALA A 412 -15.34 0.06 0.55
C ALA A 412 -16.59 0.52 1.32
N ASP A 413 -16.75 1.83 1.54
CA ASP A 413 -17.94 2.41 2.16
C ASP A 413 -18.44 3.67 1.44
N PRO A 414 -18.95 3.53 0.20
CA PRO A 414 -19.40 4.65 -0.61
C PRO A 414 -20.66 5.32 -0.03
N ALA A 415 -21.36 4.68 0.91
CA ALA A 415 -22.56 5.23 1.55
C ALA A 415 -22.22 6.39 2.50
N ALA A 416 -21.05 6.38 3.10
CA ALA A 416 -20.56 7.49 3.95
C ALA A 416 -20.25 8.77 3.18
N TRP A 417 -20.25 8.71 1.85
CA TRP A 417 -19.84 9.81 0.96
C TRP A 417 -20.98 10.43 0.16
N GLY A 418 -22.21 9.88 0.26
CA GLY A 418 -23.40 10.30 -0.51
C GLY A 418 -24.54 10.88 0.32
#